data_e420bef9158fef8c9e439fbe4da3de85
#
_entry.id   e420bef9158fef8c9e439fbe4da3de85
#
_cell.length_a   1.000
_cell.length_b   1.000
_cell.length_c   1.000
_cell.angle_alpha   90.00
_cell.angle_beta   90.00
_cell.angle_gamma   90.00
#
_symmetry.space_group_name_H-M   'P 1'
#
loop_
_entity.id
_entity.type
_entity.pdbx_description
1 polymer ?
#
loop_
_entity_poly.entity_id
_entity_poly.type
_entity_poly.pdbx_seq_one_letter_code
_entity_poly.pdbx_strand_id
1 'polypeptide(L)'
;PTALAEDAAEKSIRSVKPIKVQPREYEVILSPLAVGTIFSYLGYIGFSAVPYQNGVSFVNYFKNQQVFDSKINAKDDAKDPRTLFMTPIDGEGVPKKALNLIKNGIVSEDSICYDSLRAGKENKKSTGHSFPPLTRELFDQPIPFNIIVEPGDSTIEEMIRETKHGIFITYLHYVNPVEPTKVILTGLTRDGTFLIENGEITKPIVNMRFTDSMLSALKDVPLIGKNVEIVEETTVPPMKLNKLRFVGISAY
;
A
#
# COMPACT_ATOMS: atom_id res chain seq x y z
N PRO A 1 -2.49 16.20 18.34
CA PRO A 1 -1.52 15.46 19.17
C PRO A 1 -2.22 14.58 20.21
N THR A 2 -3.23 15.08 20.92
CA THR A 2 -3.91 14.35 22.01
C THR A 2 -4.61 13.09 21.52
N ALA A 3 -5.42 13.18 20.47
CA ALA A 3 -6.13 12.03 19.89
C ALA A 3 -5.18 10.92 19.41
N LEU A 4 -4.03 11.28 18.85
CA LEU A 4 -3.03 10.30 18.41
C LEU A 4 -2.37 9.59 19.61
N ALA A 5 -2.11 10.33 20.70
CA ALA A 5 -1.57 9.75 21.92
C ALA A 5 -2.58 8.83 22.61
N GLU A 6 -3.86 9.19 22.61
CA GLU A 6 -4.95 8.38 23.15
C GLU A 6 -5.12 7.08 22.36
N ASP A 7 -5.11 7.13 21.03
CA ASP A 7 -5.18 5.96 20.14
C ASP A 7 -3.98 5.00 20.38
N ALA A 8 -2.76 5.55 20.45
CA ALA A 8 -1.57 4.77 20.73
C ALA A 8 -1.60 4.10 22.12
N ALA A 9 -2.07 4.83 23.12
CA ALA A 9 -2.22 4.30 24.48
C ALA A 9 -3.29 3.19 24.56
N GLU A 10 -4.44 3.39 23.91
CA GLU A 10 -5.51 2.39 23.82
C GLU A 10 -5.02 1.11 23.14
N LYS A 11 -4.38 1.23 21.98
CA LYS A 11 -3.80 0.09 21.27
C LYS A 11 -2.77 -0.65 22.10
N SER A 12 -1.90 0.08 22.82
CA SER A 12 -0.90 -0.50 23.72
C SER A 12 -1.56 -1.31 24.84
N ILE A 13 -2.56 -0.76 25.51
CA ILE A 13 -3.31 -1.44 26.59
C ILE A 13 -4.02 -2.68 26.04
N ARG A 14 -4.67 -2.57 24.89
CA ARG A 14 -5.40 -3.68 24.23
C ARG A 14 -4.47 -4.78 23.74
N SER A 15 -3.19 -4.50 23.52
CA SER A 15 -2.20 -5.46 23.02
C SER A 15 -1.55 -6.32 24.11
N VAL A 16 -1.94 -6.15 25.37
CA VAL A 16 -1.37 -6.90 26.51
C VAL A 16 -1.82 -8.36 26.50
N LYS A 17 -0.89 -9.29 26.75
CA LYS A 17 -1.12 -10.75 26.78
C LYS A 17 -1.70 -11.30 25.49
N PRO A 18 -1.01 -11.11 24.34
CA PRO A 18 -1.49 -11.60 23.07
C PRO A 18 -1.55 -13.14 23.02
N ILE A 19 -2.55 -13.67 22.33
CA ILE A 19 -2.67 -15.10 22.09
C ILE A 19 -1.99 -15.49 20.76
N LYS A 20 -1.58 -16.75 20.63
CA LYS A 20 -1.11 -17.31 19.37
C LYS A 20 -2.30 -17.84 18.56
N VAL A 21 -2.31 -17.53 17.27
CA VAL A 21 -3.25 -18.10 16.31
C VAL A 21 -2.48 -18.88 15.23
N GLN A 22 -3.13 -19.85 14.60
CA GLN A 22 -2.48 -20.67 13.57
C GLN A 22 -2.20 -19.87 12.31
N PRO A 23 -1.00 -19.92 11.73
CA PRO A 23 -0.72 -19.35 10.42
C PRO A 23 -1.56 -20.02 9.33
N ARG A 24 -2.34 -19.23 8.62
CA ARG A 24 -3.18 -19.63 7.47
C ARG A 24 -3.66 -18.40 6.72
N GLU A 25 -4.53 -18.55 5.76
CA GLU A 25 -5.26 -17.42 5.16
C GLU A 25 -6.37 -16.93 6.12
N TYR A 26 -6.47 -15.61 6.26
CA TYR A 26 -7.51 -14.93 7.01
C TYR A 26 -8.10 -13.79 6.19
N GLU A 27 -9.37 -13.54 6.41
CA GLU A 27 -9.98 -12.25 6.11
C GLU A 27 -9.27 -11.18 6.96
N VAL A 28 -8.89 -10.04 6.36
CA VAL A 28 -8.16 -9.01 7.10
C VAL A 28 -8.77 -7.64 6.87
N ILE A 29 -8.70 -6.82 7.92
CA ILE A 29 -8.93 -5.39 7.83
C ILE A 29 -7.60 -4.70 8.04
N LEU A 30 -7.17 -3.96 7.03
CA LEU A 30 -5.94 -3.17 7.05
C LEU A 30 -6.27 -1.73 7.42
N SER A 31 -5.63 -1.19 8.45
CA SER A 31 -5.68 0.23 8.72
C SER A 31 -5.00 1.03 7.60
N PRO A 32 -5.17 2.36 7.54
CA PRO A 32 -4.45 3.19 6.56
C PRO A 32 -2.93 3.00 6.60
N LEU A 33 -2.32 2.83 7.78
CA LEU A 33 -0.88 2.56 7.91
C LEU A 33 -0.45 1.29 7.18
N ALA A 34 -1.23 0.22 7.29
CA ALA A 34 -0.95 -1.04 6.61
C ALA A 34 -1.20 -0.95 5.10
N VAL A 35 -2.27 -0.26 4.69
CA VAL A 35 -2.57 -0.01 3.26
C VAL A 35 -1.48 0.86 2.62
N GLY A 36 -1.07 1.94 3.28
CA GLY A 36 0.00 2.82 2.81
C GLY A 36 1.28 2.05 2.52
N THR A 37 1.70 1.18 3.43
CA THR A 37 2.88 0.33 3.23
C THR A 37 2.76 -0.51 1.94
N ILE A 38 1.61 -1.11 1.65
CA ILE A 38 1.41 -1.92 0.43
C ILE A 38 1.50 -1.04 -0.82
N PHE A 39 0.84 0.13 -0.82
CA PHE A 39 0.84 1.03 -1.98
C PHE A 39 2.21 1.69 -2.22
N SER A 40 3.00 1.97 -1.17
CA SER A 40 4.40 2.39 -1.30
C SER A 40 5.23 1.35 -2.03
N TYR A 41 5.11 0.07 -1.66
CA TYR A 41 5.80 -1.01 -2.36
C TYR A 41 5.31 -1.20 -3.80
N LEU A 42 4.01 -1.08 -4.06
CA LEU A 42 3.48 -1.07 -5.44
C LEU A 42 4.10 0.06 -6.26
N GLY A 43 4.24 1.24 -5.67
CA GLY A 43 4.93 2.39 -6.27
C GLY A 43 6.37 2.07 -6.64
N TYR A 44 7.13 1.56 -5.68
CA TYR A 44 8.56 1.30 -5.79
C TYR A 44 8.90 0.19 -6.81
N ILE A 45 8.23 -0.97 -6.73
CA ILE A 45 8.55 -2.14 -7.58
C ILE A 45 7.78 -2.17 -8.89
N GLY A 46 6.68 -1.43 -9.00
CA GLY A 46 5.77 -1.51 -10.14
C GLY A 46 5.78 -0.28 -11.04
N PHE A 47 5.61 0.90 -10.47
CA PHE A 47 5.34 2.12 -11.23
C PHE A 47 6.58 2.97 -11.51
N SER A 48 7.78 2.45 -11.28
CA SER A 48 9.04 3.09 -11.67
C SER A 48 9.51 2.65 -13.04
N ALA A 49 10.10 3.58 -13.80
CA ALA A 49 10.72 3.27 -15.10
C ALA A 49 11.89 2.28 -14.97
N VAL A 50 12.59 2.23 -13.83
CA VAL A 50 13.73 1.32 -13.66
C VAL A 50 13.30 -0.15 -13.68
N PRO A 51 12.42 -0.64 -12.79
CA PRO A 51 11.93 -2.01 -12.88
C PRO A 51 11.16 -2.27 -14.18
N TYR A 52 10.45 -1.29 -14.72
CA TYR A 52 9.72 -1.44 -15.98
C TYR A 52 10.66 -1.69 -17.15
N GLN A 53 11.72 -0.90 -17.33
CA GLN A 53 12.71 -1.04 -18.39
C GLN A 53 13.57 -2.31 -18.25
N ASN A 54 13.74 -2.78 -17.01
CA ASN A 54 14.43 -4.04 -16.73
C ASN A 54 13.54 -5.29 -16.88
N GLY A 55 12.25 -5.12 -17.21
CA GLY A 55 11.31 -6.22 -17.39
C GLY A 55 10.90 -6.93 -16.10
N VAL A 56 11.12 -6.31 -14.93
CA VAL A 56 10.80 -6.88 -13.62
C VAL A 56 9.62 -6.21 -12.92
N SER A 57 9.03 -5.17 -13.51
CA SER A 57 7.76 -4.62 -13.04
C SER A 57 6.59 -5.54 -13.40
N PHE A 58 5.64 -5.70 -12.49
CA PHE A 58 4.40 -6.42 -12.80
C PHE A 58 3.60 -5.76 -13.95
N VAL A 59 3.75 -4.45 -14.18
CA VAL A 59 3.10 -3.73 -15.28
C VAL A 59 3.53 -4.28 -16.64
N ASN A 60 4.77 -4.79 -16.79
CA ASN A 60 5.21 -5.41 -18.04
C ASN A 60 4.32 -6.59 -18.48
N TYR A 61 3.79 -7.33 -17.51
CA TYR A 61 3.04 -8.57 -17.73
C TYR A 61 1.52 -8.36 -17.77
N PHE A 62 1.05 -7.30 -17.07
CA PHE A 62 -0.37 -7.10 -16.82
C PHE A 62 -0.92 -5.77 -17.36
N LYS A 63 -0.16 -5.06 -18.21
CA LYS A 63 -0.61 -3.79 -18.78
C LYS A 63 -1.94 -3.95 -19.51
N ASN A 64 -2.84 -3.00 -19.31
CA ASN A 64 -4.19 -2.97 -19.87
C ASN A 64 -5.09 -4.15 -19.42
N GLN A 65 -4.72 -4.82 -18.32
CA GLN A 65 -5.52 -5.86 -17.71
C GLN A 65 -6.01 -5.42 -16.35
N GLN A 66 -7.17 -5.91 -15.97
CA GLN A 66 -7.70 -5.73 -14.62
C GLN A 66 -7.02 -6.72 -13.68
N VAL A 67 -6.08 -6.24 -12.88
CA VAL A 67 -5.30 -7.05 -11.92
C VAL A 67 -5.71 -6.83 -10.48
N PHE A 68 -6.36 -5.70 -10.21
CA PHE A 68 -6.92 -5.35 -8.90
C PHE A 68 -8.44 -5.30 -8.96
N ASP A 69 -9.10 -5.25 -7.80
CA ASP A 69 -10.54 -5.01 -7.72
C ASP A 69 -10.90 -3.69 -8.46
N SER A 70 -12.00 -3.68 -9.19
CA SER A 70 -12.46 -2.52 -9.96
C SER A 70 -12.74 -1.28 -9.11
N LYS A 71 -12.95 -1.44 -7.81
CA LYS A 71 -13.11 -0.33 -6.85
C LYS A 71 -11.80 0.39 -6.57
N ILE A 72 -10.64 -0.24 -6.83
CA ILE A 72 -9.33 0.36 -6.58
C ILE A 72 -9.00 1.36 -7.68
N ASN A 73 -8.91 2.62 -7.29
CA ASN A 73 -8.41 3.73 -8.09
C ASN A 73 -7.26 4.39 -7.32
N ALA A 74 -6.11 4.54 -7.96
CA ALA A 74 -4.95 5.19 -7.38
C ALA A 74 -4.26 6.09 -8.39
N LYS A 75 -3.80 7.26 -7.95
CA LYS A 75 -3.04 8.22 -8.76
C LYS A 75 -1.81 8.71 -8.01
N ASP A 76 -0.81 9.20 -8.73
CA ASP A 76 0.21 10.09 -8.18
C ASP A 76 -0.12 11.52 -8.61
N ASP A 77 -0.29 12.42 -7.66
CA ASP A 77 -0.62 13.82 -7.95
C ASP A 77 -0.06 14.77 -6.88
N ALA A 78 1.09 15.37 -7.15
CA ALA A 78 1.74 16.33 -6.25
C ALA A 78 0.99 17.67 -6.09
N LYS A 79 -0.11 17.89 -6.82
CA LYS A 79 -0.94 19.12 -6.72
C LYS A 79 -2.23 18.87 -5.94
N ASP A 80 -2.55 17.62 -5.61
CA ASP A 80 -3.72 17.30 -4.81
C ASP A 80 -3.47 17.74 -3.34
N PRO A 81 -4.35 18.58 -2.76
CA PRO A 81 -4.15 19.10 -1.41
C PRO A 81 -4.19 18.02 -0.31
N ARG A 82 -4.57 16.79 -0.65
CA ARG A 82 -4.56 15.65 0.27
C ARG A 82 -3.18 15.04 0.46
N THR A 83 -2.16 15.44 -0.30
CA THR A 83 -0.80 14.86 -0.21
C THR A 83 0.10 15.65 0.74
N LEU A 84 1.10 14.97 1.31
CA LEU A 84 2.09 15.59 2.20
C LEU A 84 3.17 16.35 1.40
N PHE A 85 3.65 15.76 0.29
CA PHE A 85 4.79 16.28 -0.48
C PHE A 85 4.33 17.07 -1.71
N MET A 86 3.75 18.23 -1.49
CA MET A 86 3.23 19.12 -2.53
C MET A 86 4.35 19.82 -3.31
N THR A 87 5.18 19.06 -4.04
CA THR A 87 6.27 19.61 -4.85
C THR A 87 5.86 19.66 -6.33
N PRO A 88 5.59 20.85 -6.91
CA PRO A 88 5.08 20.96 -8.29
C PRO A 88 6.11 20.64 -9.37
N ILE A 89 7.39 20.60 -9.01
CA ILE A 89 8.52 20.24 -9.87
C ILE A 89 9.33 19.12 -9.23
N ASP A 90 10.01 18.34 -10.05
CA ASP A 90 10.91 17.28 -9.60
C ASP A 90 12.36 17.77 -9.38
N GLY A 91 13.27 16.85 -9.03
CA GLY A 91 14.68 17.14 -8.80
C GLY A 91 15.48 17.59 -10.04
N GLU A 92 14.91 17.49 -11.23
CA GLU A 92 15.47 18.00 -12.49
C GLU A 92 14.83 19.33 -12.91
N GLY A 93 13.90 19.87 -12.13
CA GLY A 93 13.13 21.08 -12.46
C GLY A 93 12.00 20.81 -13.46
N VAL A 94 11.66 19.57 -13.73
CA VAL A 94 10.55 19.20 -14.62
C VAL A 94 9.22 19.28 -13.86
N PRO A 95 8.18 19.93 -14.45
CA PRO A 95 6.86 19.94 -13.83
C PRO A 95 6.30 18.52 -13.65
N LYS A 96 5.86 18.21 -12.43
CA LYS A 96 5.22 16.93 -12.14
C LYS A 96 3.88 16.79 -12.85
N LYS A 97 3.67 15.64 -13.47
CA LYS A 97 2.40 15.24 -14.08
C LYS A 97 1.63 14.37 -13.11
N ALA A 98 0.33 14.58 -13.00
CA ALA A 98 -0.54 13.62 -12.38
C ALA A 98 -0.60 12.35 -13.25
N LEU A 99 -0.41 11.18 -12.64
CA LEU A 99 -0.45 9.88 -13.29
C LEU A 99 -1.54 9.01 -12.67
N ASN A 100 -2.37 8.39 -13.49
CA ASN A 100 -3.25 7.33 -13.03
C ASN A 100 -2.41 6.05 -12.88
N LEU A 101 -2.13 5.64 -11.65
CA LEU A 101 -1.37 4.41 -11.36
C LEU A 101 -2.27 3.18 -11.55
N ILE A 102 -3.49 3.25 -11.04
CA ILE A 102 -4.51 2.21 -11.14
C ILE A 102 -5.83 2.92 -11.46
N LYS A 103 -6.52 2.48 -12.49
CA LYS A 103 -7.86 2.98 -12.86
C LYS A 103 -8.83 1.83 -13.00
N ASN A 104 -9.85 1.78 -12.14
CA ASN A 104 -10.81 0.67 -12.09
C ASN A 104 -10.12 -0.70 -12.00
N GLY A 105 -9.07 -0.82 -11.18
CA GLY A 105 -8.28 -2.03 -11.04
C GLY A 105 -7.34 -2.35 -12.21
N ILE A 106 -7.27 -1.49 -13.23
CA ILE A 106 -6.44 -1.68 -14.43
C ILE A 106 -5.16 -0.86 -14.31
N VAL A 107 -4.02 -1.46 -14.67
CA VAL A 107 -2.73 -0.78 -14.82
C VAL A 107 -2.37 -0.62 -16.30
N SER A 108 -1.63 0.43 -16.63
CA SER A 108 -1.20 0.70 -18.00
C SER A 108 0.26 1.15 -18.06
N GLU A 109 0.84 1.23 -19.22
CA GLU A 109 2.18 1.80 -19.39
C GLU A 109 2.24 3.31 -19.12
N ASP A 110 1.09 4.01 -19.16
CA ASP A 110 0.98 5.42 -18.76
C ASP A 110 1.07 5.63 -17.24
N SER A 111 1.03 4.54 -16.47
CA SER A 111 1.19 4.56 -15.02
C SER A 111 2.66 4.67 -14.57
N ILE A 112 3.62 4.63 -15.52
CA ILE A 112 5.04 4.58 -15.19
C ILE A 112 5.61 5.97 -14.96
N CYS A 113 6.30 6.14 -13.83
CA CYS A 113 7.04 7.35 -13.48
C CYS A 113 8.39 7.38 -14.21
N TYR A 114 8.67 8.48 -14.90
CA TYR A 114 9.92 8.70 -15.63
C TYR A 114 10.64 9.96 -15.13
N ASP A 115 11.95 9.86 -14.98
CA ASP A 115 12.89 10.99 -15.04
C ASP A 115 13.32 11.24 -16.51
N SER A 116 14.14 12.26 -16.74
CA SER A 116 14.58 12.61 -18.10
C SER A 116 15.47 11.54 -18.73
N LEU A 117 16.34 10.89 -17.94
CA LEU A 117 17.25 9.86 -18.44
C LEU A 117 16.49 8.62 -18.91
N ARG A 118 15.58 8.13 -18.07
CA ARG A 118 14.80 6.90 -18.35
C ARG A 118 13.77 7.14 -19.45
N ALA A 119 13.15 8.33 -19.48
CA ALA A 119 12.24 8.74 -20.56
C ALA A 119 12.98 8.81 -21.91
N GLY A 120 14.18 9.38 -21.95
CA GLY A 120 14.99 9.48 -23.15
C GLY A 120 15.33 8.13 -23.81
N LYS A 121 15.49 7.06 -23.02
CA LYS A 121 15.72 5.70 -23.53
C LYS A 121 14.58 5.15 -24.37
N GLU A 122 13.37 5.66 -24.18
CA GLU A 122 12.15 5.23 -24.87
C GLU A 122 11.58 6.31 -25.81
N ASN A 123 12.32 7.39 -26.06
CA ASN A 123 11.86 8.56 -26.80
C ASN A 123 10.59 9.19 -26.20
N LYS A 124 10.43 9.10 -24.89
CA LYS A 124 9.33 9.69 -24.11
C LYS A 124 9.78 11.01 -23.47
N LYS A 125 8.81 11.74 -22.92
CA LYS A 125 9.08 12.90 -22.06
C LYS A 125 9.06 12.47 -20.60
N SER A 126 9.90 13.07 -19.77
CA SER A 126 9.83 12.92 -18.33
C SER A 126 8.43 13.22 -17.80
N THR A 127 8.03 12.47 -16.78
CA THR A 127 6.78 12.69 -16.05
C THR A 127 6.98 13.58 -14.82
N GLY A 128 8.22 14.04 -14.59
CA GLY A 128 8.55 14.89 -13.44
C GLY A 128 8.65 14.10 -12.13
N HIS A 129 9.31 12.93 -12.15
CA HIS A 129 9.43 12.07 -10.98
C HIS A 129 10.90 11.80 -10.59
N SER A 130 11.82 12.65 -11.03
CA SER A 130 13.21 12.55 -10.61
C SER A 130 13.40 12.99 -9.16
N PHE A 131 14.17 12.23 -8.39
CA PHE A 131 14.61 12.68 -7.07
C PHE A 131 15.66 13.80 -7.15
N PRO A 132 15.76 14.67 -6.14
CA PRO A 132 16.83 15.65 -6.06
C PRO A 132 18.21 14.99 -6.08
N PRO A 133 19.24 15.64 -6.67
CA PRO A 133 20.58 15.06 -6.82
C PRO A 133 21.19 14.52 -5.53
N LEU A 134 20.97 15.20 -4.39
CA LEU A 134 21.48 14.78 -3.07
C LEU A 134 20.85 13.49 -2.55
N THR A 135 19.69 13.11 -3.04
CA THR A 135 18.98 11.90 -2.62
C THR A 135 19.06 10.77 -3.66
N ARG A 136 19.65 11.04 -4.84
CA ARG A 136 19.82 10.02 -5.91
C ARG A 136 20.70 8.86 -5.48
N GLU A 137 21.65 9.05 -4.60
CA GLU A 137 22.47 7.95 -4.05
C GLU A 137 21.64 6.97 -3.23
N LEU A 138 20.52 7.42 -2.64
CA LEU A 138 19.60 6.61 -1.87
C LEU A 138 18.44 6.05 -2.73
N PHE A 139 18.01 6.84 -3.73
CA PHE A 139 16.85 6.55 -4.57
C PHE A 139 17.17 6.86 -6.05
N ASP A 140 17.98 5.99 -6.68
CA ASP A 140 18.32 6.16 -8.10
C ASP A 140 17.23 5.63 -9.03
N GLN A 141 15.97 5.97 -8.74
CA GLN A 141 14.86 5.64 -9.64
C GLN A 141 13.70 6.61 -9.46
N PRO A 142 13.00 6.97 -10.57
CA PRO A 142 11.78 7.75 -10.48
C PRO A 142 10.65 6.89 -9.90
N ILE A 143 10.04 7.34 -8.80
CA ILE A 143 8.90 6.66 -8.18
C ILE A 143 7.76 7.64 -7.94
N PRO A 144 6.52 7.17 -7.85
CA PRO A 144 5.43 7.99 -7.36
C PRO A 144 5.68 8.34 -5.89
N PHE A 145 5.51 9.61 -5.54
CA PHE A 145 5.79 10.12 -4.19
C PHE A 145 4.63 10.94 -3.63
N ASN A 146 3.46 10.82 -4.25
CA ASN A 146 2.21 11.45 -3.84
C ASN A 146 1.03 10.54 -4.22
N ILE A 147 1.10 9.29 -3.75
CA ILE A 147 0.11 8.27 -4.09
C ILE A 147 -1.18 8.55 -3.34
N ILE A 148 -2.27 8.66 -4.05
CA ILE A 148 -3.61 8.83 -3.50
C ILE A 148 -4.45 7.65 -3.95
N VAL A 149 -4.98 6.90 -3.00
CA VAL A 149 -5.99 5.88 -3.24
C VAL A 149 -7.35 6.48 -2.94
N GLU A 150 -8.25 6.42 -3.91
CA GLU A 150 -9.57 7.00 -3.74
C GLU A 150 -10.38 6.21 -2.70
N PRO A 151 -11.12 6.93 -1.82
CA PRO A 151 -11.92 6.30 -0.79
C PRO A 151 -13.15 5.58 -1.35
N GLY A 152 -13.65 4.62 -0.58
CA GLY A 152 -14.98 4.02 -0.73
C GLY A 152 -15.98 4.66 0.24
N ASP A 153 -16.95 3.85 0.67
CA ASP A 153 -18.10 4.34 1.46
C ASP A 153 -18.15 3.78 2.89
N SER A 154 -17.31 2.80 3.21
CA SER A 154 -17.41 2.03 4.46
C SER A 154 -16.64 2.68 5.61
N THR A 155 -17.04 2.37 6.85
CA THR A 155 -16.25 2.67 8.04
C THR A 155 -15.47 1.43 8.52
N ILE A 156 -14.45 1.63 9.35
CA ILE A 156 -13.72 0.51 9.97
C ILE A 156 -14.67 -0.33 10.83
N GLU A 157 -15.59 0.29 11.54
CA GLU A 157 -16.59 -0.37 12.38
C GLU A 157 -17.53 -1.25 11.56
N GLU A 158 -17.93 -0.80 10.37
CA GLU A 158 -18.72 -1.60 9.43
C GLU A 158 -17.91 -2.79 8.91
N MET A 159 -16.65 -2.58 8.53
CA MET A 159 -15.76 -3.67 8.12
C MET A 159 -15.61 -4.73 9.21
N ILE A 160 -15.42 -4.30 10.48
CA ILE A 160 -15.31 -5.21 11.63
C ILE A 160 -16.61 -5.99 11.80
N ARG A 161 -17.77 -5.30 11.82
CA ARG A 161 -19.10 -5.90 12.01
C ARG A 161 -19.43 -6.95 10.95
N GLU A 162 -18.98 -6.76 9.71
CA GLU A 162 -19.19 -7.71 8.61
C GLU A 162 -18.17 -8.85 8.57
N THR A 163 -17.22 -8.89 9.49
CA THR A 163 -16.17 -9.91 9.54
C THR A 163 -16.51 -10.96 10.59
N LYS A 164 -16.82 -12.19 10.15
CA LYS A 164 -17.13 -13.30 11.06
C LYS A 164 -15.91 -13.84 11.78
N HIS A 165 -14.81 -13.97 11.06
CA HIS A 165 -13.54 -14.45 11.62
C HIS A 165 -12.38 -13.89 10.78
N GLY A 166 -11.64 -12.97 11.34
CA GLY A 166 -10.59 -12.27 10.63
C GLY A 166 -9.56 -11.64 11.56
N ILE A 167 -8.69 -10.82 10.98
CA ILE A 167 -7.63 -10.13 11.71
C ILE A 167 -7.66 -8.64 11.35
N PHE A 168 -7.67 -7.79 12.37
CA PHE A 168 -7.40 -6.37 12.21
C PHE A 168 -5.90 -6.11 12.34
N ILE A 169 -5.31 -5.38 11.38
CA ILE A 169 -3.88 -5.11 11.28
C ILE A 169 -3.67 -3.61 11.26
N THR A 170 -2.98 -3.10 12.30
CA THR A 170 -2.65 -1.69 12.39
C THR A 170 -1.50 -1.31 11.47
N TYR A 171 -0.43 -2.11 11.45
CA TYR A 171 0.77 -1.78 10.69
C TYR A 171 1.47 -3.02 10.13
N LEU A 172 2.12 -2.86 8.98
CA LEU A 172 3.00 -3.85 8.37
C LEU A 172 4.45 -3.38 8.44
N HIS A 173 5.30 -4.18 9.04
CA HIS A 173 6.69 -3.86 9.35
C HIS A 173 7.67 -4.85 8.72
N TYR A 174 8.91 -4.41 8.44
CA TYR A 174 9.90 -5.23 7.74
C TYR A 174 9.35 -5.85 6.44
N VAL A 175 8.58 -5.05 5.72
CA VAL A 175 8.07 -5.49 4.42
C VAL A 175 9.22 -5.51 3.42
N ASN A 176 9.29 -6.54 2.61
CA ASN A 176 10.27 -6.70 1.55
C ASN A 176 9.64 -7.40 0.35
N PRO A 177 10.02 -7.04 -0.88
CA PRO A 177 9.61 -7.75 -2.08
C PRO A 177 10.38 -9.08 -2.20
N VAL A 178 9.65 -10.18 -2.38
CA VAL A 178 10.20 -11.52 -2.63
C VAL A 178 10.24 -11.80 -4.13
N GLU A 179 9.18 -11.46 -4.84
CA GLU A 179 9.07 -11.61 -6.29
C GLU A 179 8.35 -10.40 -6.89
N PRO A 180 9.08 -9.39 -7.38
CA PRO A 180 8.51 -8.14 -7.86
C PRO A 180 7.49 -8.31 -8.99
N THR A 181 7.74 -9.23 -9.93
CA THR A 181 6.84 -9.48 -11.09
C THR A 181 5.45 -9.99 -10.69
N LYS A 182 5.33 -10.64 -9.55
CA LYS A 182 4.07 -11.13 -8.97
C LYS A 182 3.62 -10.31 -7.76
N VAL A 183 4.38 -9.26 -7.42
CA VAL A 183 4.15 -8.42 -6.23
C VAL A 183 4.02 -9.28 -4.97
N ILE A 184 4.87 -10.31 -4.83
CA ILE A 184 4.94 -11.08 -3.60
C ILE A 184 5.72 -10.29 -2.58
N LEU A 185 5.03 -9.90 -1.51
CA LEU A 185 5.62 -9.22 -0.37
C LEU A 185 5.66 -10.16 0.83
N THR A 186 6.70 -10.00 1.66
CA THR A 186 6.76 -10.60 3.00
C THR A 186 6.96 -9.52 4.03
N GLY A 187 6.43 -9.71 5.23
CA GLY A 187 6.56 -8.76 6.32
C GLY A 187 5.93 -9.29 7.61
N LEU A 188 5.90 -8.45 8.62
CA LEU A 188 5.32 -8.75 9.93
C LEU A 188 4.16 -7.79 10.21
N THR A 189 3.11 -8.28 10.86
CA THR A 189 2.13 -7.39 11.51
C THR A 189 2.77 -6.75 12.73
N ARG A 190 2.38 -5.50 13.08
CA ARG A 190 2.93 -4.77 14.21
C ARG A 190 1.96 -3.72 14.75
N ASP A 191 2.26 -3.21 15.95
CA ASP A 191 1.62 -2.06 16.61
C ASP A 191 0.10 -2.22 16.80
N GLY A 192 -0.32 -3.44 17.07
CA GLY A 192 -1.71 -3.84 17.26
C GLY A 192 -2.19 -4.77 16.16
N THR A 193 -2.22 -6.06 16.48
CA THR A 193 -2.80 -7.10 15.63
C THR A 193 -3.87 -7.79 16.46
N PHE A 194 -5.11 -7.77 15.98
CA PHE A 194 -6.26 -8.20 16.78
C PHE A 194 -7.11 -9.22 16.04
N LEU A 195 -7.59 -10.22 16.77
CA LEU A 195 -8.55 -11.19 16.29
C LEU A 195 -9.94 -10.55 16.21
N ILE A 196 -10.63 -10.78 15.11
CA ILE A 196 -12.04 -10.44 14.93
C ILE A 196 -12.84 -11.72 14.95
N GLU A 197 -13.87 -11.78 15.82
CA GLU A 197 -14.80 -12.89 15.93
C GLU A 197 -16.23 -12.34 16.01
N ASN A 198 -17.10 -12.82 15.13
CA ASN A 198 -18.51 -12.46 15.08
C ASN A 198 -18.79 -10.94 15.03
N GLY A 199 -17.96 -10.21 14.29
CA GLY A 199 -18.14 -8.76 14.10
C GLY A 199 -17.56 -7.90 15.22
N GLU A 200 -16.72 -8.44 16.08
CA GLU A 200 -16.08 -7.70 17.19
C GLU A 200 -14.59 -8.01 17.28
N ILE A 201 -13.79 -7.01 17.66
CA ILE A 201 -12.39 -7.20 18.04
C ILE A 201 -12.34 -7.82 19.43
N THR A 202 -11.85 -9.06 19.53
CA THR A 202 -11.94 -9.86 20.75
C THR A 202 -10.63 -9.93 21.52
N LYS A 203 -9.52 -10.27 20.88
CA LYS A 203 -8.24 -10.54 21.55
C LYS A 203 -7.06 -9.99 20.74
N PRO A 204 -6.02 -9.49 21.41
CA PRO A 204 -4.74 -9.25 20.75
C PRO A 204 -4.09 -10.57 20.34
N ILE A 205 -3.44 -10.60 19.20
CA ILE A 205 -2.67 -11.76 18.75
C ILE A 205 -1.19 -11.41 18.60
N VAL A 206 -0.35 -12.42 18.80
CA VAL A 206 1.09 -12.30 18.56
C VAL A 206 1.30 -11.94 17.07
N ASN A 207 2.23 -11.02 16.82
CA ASN A 207 2.55 -10.59 15.47
C ASN A 207 2.83 -11.78 14.55
N MET A 208 2.31 -11.70 13.33
CA MET A 208 2.39 -12.78 12.35
C MET A 208 3.21 -12.34 11.14
N ARG A 209 3.92 -13.31 10.54
CA ARG A 209 4.57 -13.12 9.25
C ARG A 209 3.59 -13.44 8.14
N PHE A 210 3.37 -12.48 7.26
CA PHE A 210 2.70 -12.73 5.99
C PHE A 210 3.71 -12.93 4.86
N THR A 211 3.34 -13.70 3.87
CA THR A 211 4.01 -13.79 2.56
C THR A 211 2.93 -14.10 1.54
N ASP A 212 2.60 -13.11 0.73
CA ASP A 212 1.50 -13.23 -0.23
C ASP A 212 1.70 -12.33 -1.44
N SER A 213 1.01 -12.65 -2.53
CA SER A 213 0.91 -11.80 -3.71
C SER A 213 -0.13 -10.70 -3.49
N MET A 214 0.30 -9.44 -3.54
CA MET A 214 -0.62 -8.31 -3.43
C MET A 214 -1.54 -8.20 -4.65
N LEU A 215 -1.15 -8.74 -5.82
CA LEU A 215 -2.06 -8.88 -6.96
C LEU A 215 -3.24 -9.81 -6.64
N SER A 216 -2.98 -10.89 -5.90
CA SER A 216 -4.03 -11.81 -5.45
C SER A 216 -4.86 -11.24 -4.30
N ALA A 217 -4.22 -10.61 -3.33
CA ALA A 217 -4.89 -10.06 -2.14
C ALA A 217 -5.81 -8.88 -2.48
N LEU A 218 -5.36 -8.00 -3.40
CA LEU A 218 -6.11 -6.82 -3.84
C LEU A 218 -7.04 -7.07 -5.04
N LYS A 219 -7.17 -8.31 -5.50
CA LYS A 219 -8.08 -8.66 -6.60
C LYS A 219 -9.55 -8.70 -6.18
N ASP A 220 -9.80 -8.92 -4.91
CA ASP A 220 -11.13 -8.98 -4.34
C ASP A 220 -11.13 -8.24 -2.99
N VAL A 221 -11.53 -6.97 -3.05
CA VAL A 221 -11.58 -6.04 -1.92
C VAL A 221 -13.04 -5.73 -1.62
N PRO A 222 -13.67 -6.42 -0.67
CA PRO A 222 -15.10 -6.24 -0.36
C PRO A 222 -15.43 -4.78 -0.03
N LEU A 223 -14.65 -4.18 0.87
CA LEU A 223 -14.91 -2.85 1.40
C LEU A 223 -13.66 -1.97 1.37
N ILE A 224 -13.84 -0.72 0.95
CA ILE A 224 -12.85 0.36 1.02
C ILE A 224 -13.42 1.46 1.93
N GLY A 225 -12.60 1.99 2.82
CA GLY A 225 -13.00 2.98 3.78
C GLY A 225 -13.28 4.35 3.18
N LYS A 226 -14.14 5.12 3.82
CA LYS A 226 -14.52 6.48 3.40
C LYS A 226 -13.52 7.56 3.85
N ASN A 227 -12.79 7.31 4.93
CA ASN A 227 -11.82 8.25 5.47
C ASN A 227 -10.43 7.88 5.00
N VAL A 228 -9.67 8.85 4.51
CA VAL A 228 -8.27 8.68 4.12
C VAL A 228 -7.35 9.27 5.17
N GLU A 229 -6.18 8.68 5.32
CA GLU A 229 -5.11 9.21 6.15
C GLU A 229 -3.84 9.39 5.31
N ILE A 230 -3.05 10.40 5.66
CA ILE A 230 -1.72 10.61 5.08
C ILE A 230 -0.74 9.67 5.82
N VAL A 231 -0.13 8.79 5.07
CA VAL A 231 0.87 7.83 5.54
C VAL A 231 2.10 7.96 4.66
N GLU A 232 3.12 8.66 5.15
CA GLU A 232 4.34 8.97 4.39
C GLU A 232 4.00 9.60 3.02
N GLU A 233 4.41 8.97 1.91
CA GLU A 233 4.12 9.42 0.55
C GLU A 233 2.73 9.01 0.03
N THR A 234 1.92 8.37 0.86
CA THR A 234 0.59 7.89 0.46
C THR A 234 -0.54 8.58 1.20
N THR A 235 -1.69 8.69 0.55
CA THR A 235 -2.96 9.08 1.15
C THR A 235 -3.96 7.99 0.84
N VAL A 236 -4.33 7.22 1.85
CA VAL A 236 -5.02 5.94 1.66
C VAL A 236 -6.15 5.73 2.65
N PRO A 237 -7.25 5.06 2.24
CA PRO A 237 -8.29 4.57 3.14
C PRO A 237 -7.91 3.23 3.77
N PRO A 238 -8.57 2.80 4.86
CA PRO A 238 -8.52 1.42 5.31
C PRO A 238 -9.18 0.50 4.28
N MET A 239 -8.77 -0.77 4.26
CA MET A 239 -9.32 -1.77 3.33
C MET A 239 -9.62 -3.08 4.03
N LYS A 240 -10.74 -3.70 3.67
CA LYS A 240 -11.06 -5.08 4.01
C LYS A 240 -10.68 -5.96 2.82
N LEU A 241 -9.86 -7.00 3.07
CA LEU A 241 -9.48 -8.00 2.08
C LEU A 241 -10.08 -9.34 2.46
N ASN A 242 -10.56 -10.09 1.48
CA ASN A 242 -11.11 -11.43 1.72
C ASN A 242 -10.04 -12.43 2.17
N LYS A 243 -8.78 -12.19 1.83
CA LYS A 243 -7.68 -13.07 2.24
C LYS A 243 -6.34 -12.36 2.30
N LEU A 244 -5.54 -12.73 3.29
CA LEU A 244 -4.10 -12.51 3.34
C LEU A 244 -3.47 -13.74 3.97
N ARG A 245 -2.40 -14.25 3.36
CA ARG A 245 -1.74 -15.47 3.79
C ARG A 245 -0.66 -15.20 4.83
N PHE A 246 -0.81 -15.82 6.00
CA PHE A 246 0.21 -15.84 7.05
C PHE A 246 0.96 -17.16 7.05
N VAL A 247 2.28 -17.07 7.15
CA VAL A 247 3.20 -18.23 7.03
C VAL A 247 3.94 -18.54 8.33
N GLY A 248 3.81 -17.70 9.34
CA GLY A 248 4.48 -17.90 10.63
C GLY A 248 4.02 -16.92 11.69
N ILE A 249 4.49 -17.14 12.91
CA ILE A 249 4.29 -16.29 14.08
C ILE A 249 5.64 -15.66 14.40
N SER A 250 5.65 -14.36 14.73
CA SER A 250 6.86 -13.68 15.19
C SER A 250 7.32 -14.28 16.52
N ALA A 251 8.64 -14.40 16.68
CA ALA A 251 9.21 -14.83 17.95
C ALA A 251 9.29 -13.69 18.99
N TYR A 252 8.98 -12.44 18.55
CA TYR A 252 9.07 -11.21 19.36
C TYR A 252 7.80 -10.39 19.24
#